data_bd0b721884dd4de0f1d37875764eab51
#
_entry.id   bd0b721884dd4de0f1d37875764eab51
#
_cell.length_a   1.000
_cell.length_b   1.000
_cell.length_c   1.000
_cell.angle_alpha   90.00
_cell.angle_beta   90.00
_cell.angle_gamma   90.00
#
_symmetry.space_group_name_H-M   'P 1'
#
loop_
_entity.id
_entity.type
_entity.pdbx_description
1 polymer ?
#
loop_
_entity_poly.entity_id
_entity_poly.type
_entity_poly.pdbx_seq_one_letter_code
_entity_poly.pdbx_strand_id
1 'polypeptide(L)'
;MRRFYTPFVTLILLLCFIAVAHAGSKCTADPSGWKYLFDGKTLKGWKATGDPKGWAVENGTIVNLAKGGGYLASEKTYGNFQLELEFKLEKGVNSGVFFRWANLSDPVQTGIEIQLLDSYGVQNPGKHDCGAIYDCLEPKKNACKPAGEWNKLLLTCKNNMILVDLNGERIIVMNLDRWTTSHKNPDGTKNKFNTAYKDMPRSGHIGFQDHGGKIWFRNIRIREL
;
A
#
# COMPACT_ATOMS: atom_id res chain seq x y z
N MET A 1 8.22 -62.93 64.69
CA MET A 1 7.90 -61.54 64.37
C MET A 1 9.04 -60.94 63.51
N ARG A 2 8.84 -60.84 62.20
CA ARG A 2 9.85 -60.26 61.28
C ARG A 2 9.35 -58.83 60.92
N ARG A 3 10.15 -57.79 61.26
CA ARG A 3 9.91 -56.42 60.94
C ARG A 3 10.50 -56.13 59.53
N PHE A 4 9.63 -55.70 58.60
CA PHE A 4 10.06 -55.19 57.28
C PHE A 4 10.37 -53.74 57.42
N TYR A 5 11.57 -53.30 57.05
CA TYR A 5 11.93 -51.87 56.84
C TYR A 5 11.75 -51.55 55.35
N THR A 6 10.92 -50.58 55.06
CA THR A 6 10.80 -49.97 53.74
C THR A 6 11.71 -48.73 53.63
N PRO A 7 12.56 -48.62 52.61
CA PRO A 7 13.38 -47.45 52.48
C PRO A 7 12.55 -46.32 51.76
N PHE A 8 12.55 -45.14 52.36
CA PHE A 8 12.06 -43.91 51.76
C PHE A 8 13.07 -43.42 50.69
N VAL A 9 12.68 -43.42 49.40
CA VAL A 9 13.45 -42.80 48.32
C VAL A 9 13.01 -41.35 48.20
N THR A 10 13.88 -40.42 48.63
CA THR A 10 13.65 -39.00 48.48
C THR A 10 14.06 -38.59 47.06
N LEU A 11 13.04 -38.28 46.22
CA LEU A 11 13.22 -37.76 44.87
C LEU A 11 13.51 -36.25 44.93
N ILE A 12 14.78 -35.89 44.72
CA ILE A 12 15.18 -34.46 44.58
C ILE A 12 14.86 -34.02 43.15
N LEU A 13 13.81 -33.22 42.99
CA LEU A 13 13.51 -32.52 41.72
C LEU A 13 14.49 -31.35 41.55
N LEU A 14 15.43 -31.51 40.63
CA LEU A 14 16.32 -30.43 40.18
C LEU A 14 15.57 -29.56 39.15
N LEU A 15 15.06 -28.41 39.57
CA LEU A 15 14.47 -27.41 38.68
C LEU A 15 15.59 -26.67 37.92
N CYS A 16 15.87 -27.12 36.69
CA CYS A 16 16.69 -26.33 35.76
C CYS A 16 15.92 -25.12 35.27
N PHE A 17 16.24 -23.92 35.79
CA PHE A 17 15.81 -22.66 35.19
C PHE A 17 16.57 -22.45 33.87
N ILE A 18 15.92 -22.71 32.74
CA ILE A 18 16.44 -22.30 31.44
C ILE A 18 16.16 -20.78 31.29
N ALA A 19 17.19 -19.97 31.50
CA ALA A 19 17.15 -18.56 31.14
C ALA A 19 17.11 -18.44 29.61
N VAL A 20 15.92 -18.17 29.05
CA VAL A 20 15.77 -17.80 27.63
C VAL A 20 16.34 -16.39 27.46
N ALA A 21 17.59 -16.30 27.04
CA ALA A 21 18.18 -15.05 26.60
C ALA A 21 17.40 -14.57 25.37
N HIS A 22 16.59 -13.52 25.52
CA HIS A 22 16.04 -12.78 24.40
C HIS A 22 17.21 -12.06 23.69
N ALA A 23 17.78 -12.72 22.69
CA ALA A 23 18.66 -12.04 21.75
C ALA A 23 17.85 -10.96 21.05
N GLY A 24 18.10 -9.71 21.40
CA GLY A 24 17.55 -8.56 20.70
C GLY A 24 17.88 -8.68 19.21
N SER A 25 16.88 -8.96 18.38
CA SER A 25 17.02 -8.98 16.94
C SER A 25 17.52 -7.61 16.50
N LYS A 26 18.80 -7.48 16.19
CA LYS A 26 19.33 -6.37 15.41
C LYS A 26 18.57 -6.44 14.09
N CYS A 27 17.77 -5.39 13.80
CA CYS A 27 17.11 -5.21 12.53
C CYS A 27 18.20 -5.13 11.45
N THR A 28 18.62 -6.27 10.92
CA THR A 28 19.53 -6.34 9.77
C THR A 28 18.70 -5.82 8.59
N ALA A 29 19.19 -4.77 7.93
CA ALA A 29 18.57 -4.27 6.71
C ALA A 29 18.39 -5.45 5.74
N ASP A 30 17.20 -5.59 5.18
CA ASP A 30 16.91 -6.62 4.19
C ASP A 30 17.90 -6.43 3.01
N PRO A 31 18.75 -7.44 2.70
CA PRO A 31 19.74 -7.33 1.63
C PRO A 31 19.11 -7.02 0.26
N SER A 32 17.81 -7.26 0.08
CA SER A 32 17.04 -6.90 -1.11
C SER A 32 16.72 -5.39 -1.21
N GLY A 33 17.05 -4.58 -0.18
CA GLY A 33 16.81 -3.14 -0.11
C GLY A 33 15.36 -2.74 0.20
N TRP A 34 14.46 -3.69 0.46
CA TRP A 34 13.10 -3.40 0.87
C TRP A 34 13.02 -2.89 2.31
N LYS A 35 12.18 -1.87 2.54
CA LYS A 35 11.88 -1.31 3.87
C LYS A 35 10.37 -1.26 4.04
N TYR A 36 9.87 -1.69 5.20
CA TYR A 36 8.46 -1.53 5.52
C TYR A 36 8.14 -0.06 5.81
N LEU A 37 7.07 0.44 5.19
CA LEU A 37 6.47 1.75 5.45
C LEU A 37 5.40 1.68 6.55
N PHE A 38 4.95 0.49 6.89
CA PHE A 38 3.98 0.23 7.94
C PHE A 38 4.47 -0.92 8.83
N ASP A 39 4.47 -0.70 10.13
CA ASP A 39 4.97 -1.64 11.14
C ASP A 39 3.93 -2.68 11.60
N GLY A 40 2.70 -2.61 11.05
CA GLY A 40 1.58 -3.45 11.45
C GLY A 40 0.90 -3.04 12.76
N LYS A 41 1.35 -1.96 13.41
CA LYS A 41 0.90 -1.57 14.77
C LYS A 41 0.52 -0.12 14.90
N THR A 42 1.19 0.80 14.19
CA THR A 42 1.02 2.24 14.35
C THR A 42 0.99 2.96 13.00
N LEU A 43 0.39 4.15 12.97
CA LEU A 43 0.46 5.05 11.81
C LEU A 43 1.73 5.94 11.83
N LYS A 44 2.78 5.54 12.56
CA LYS A 44 4.04 6.28 12.58
C LYS A 44 4.62 6.38 11.16
N GLY A 45 4.99 7.59 10.74
CA GLY A 45 5.46 7.87 9.38
C GLY A 45 4.35 8.17 8.38
N TRP A 46 3.10 8.25 8.87
CA TRP A 46 1.92 8.60 8.08
C TRP A 46 1.18 9.77 8.71
N LYS A 47 0.57 10.62 7.87
CA LYS A 47 -0.21 11.79 8.28
C LYS A 47 -1.52 11.84 7.51
N ALA A 48 -2.65 11.93 8.22
CA ALA A 48 -3.95 12.19 7.62
C ALA A 48 -4.05 13.67 7.22
N THR A 49 -4.69 13.95 6.07
CA THR A 49 -4.97 15.32 5.60
C THR A 49 -6.34 15.81 6.07
N GLY A 50 -7.25 14.90 6.40
CA GLY A 50 -8.56 15.16 7.02
C GLY A 50 -8.56 14.82 8.51
N ASP A 51 -9.72 14.35 9.03
CA ASP A 51 -9.81 13.91 10.44
C ASP A 51 -8.90 12.68 10.67
N PRO A 52 -7.88 12.77 11.56
CA PRO A 52 -7.02 11.63 11.86
C PRO A 52 -7.79 10.39 12.35
N LYS A 53 -8.97 10.57 12.95
CA LYS A 53 -9.85 9.47 13.39
C LYS A 53 -10.51 8.70 12.23
N GLY A 54 -10.39 9.19 11.00
CA GLY A 54 -10.83 8.49 9.79
C GLY A 54 -9.93 7.32 9.40
N TRP A 55 -8.72 7.25 9.98
CA TRP A 55 -7.75 6.18 9.75
C TRP A 55 -7.41 5.47 11.06
N ALA A 56 -7.32 4.16 11.02
CA ALA A 56 -7.00 3.32 12.18
C ALA A 56 -6.03 2.19 11.81
N VAL A 57 -5.49 1.53 12.84
CA VAL A 57 -4.81 0.25 12.69
C VAL A 57 -5.66 -0.83 13.35
N GLU A 58 -6.06 -1.83 12.56
CA GLU A 58 -6.85 -2.98 13.03
C GLU A 58 -6.22 -4.28 12.50
N ASN A 59 -5.92 -5.23 13.38
CA ASN A 59 -5.42 -6.56 13.03
C ASN A 59 -4.22 -6.55 12.04
N GLY A 60 -3.25 -5.66 12.26
CA GLY A 60 -2.06 -5.56 11.42
C GLY A 60 -2.29 -4.87 10.06
N THR A 61 -3.40 -4.16 9.91
CA THR A 61 -3.74 -3.42 8.68
C THR A 61 -3.99 -1.95 8.97
N ILE A 62 -3.66 -1.06 8.04
CA ILE A 62 -4.20 0.29 8.00
C ILE A 62 -5.63 0.20 7.45
N VAL A 63 -6.58 0.82 8.12
CA VAL A 63 -7.99 0.82 7.74
C VAL A 63 -8.49 2.24 7.56
N ASN A 64 -9.14 2.50 6.41
CA ASN A 64 -10.01 3.66 6.25
C ASN A 64 -11.37 3.34 6.87
N LEU A 65 -11.80 4.17 7.81
CA LEU A 65 -13.08 4.03 8.52
C LEU A 65 -14.23 4.76 7.84
N ALA A 66 -14.02 5.37 6.67
CA ALA A 66 -15.01 6.18 5.94
C ALA A 66 -15.59 7.34 6.79
N LYS A 67 -14.73 8.00 7.57
CA LYS A 67 -15.11 9.07 8.52
C LYS A 67 -14.44 10.42 8.21
N GLY A 68 -14.24 10.73 6.92
CA GLY A 68 -13.66 12.01 6.52
C GLY A 68 -12.15 12.12 6.79
N GLY A 69 -11.42 11.01 6.76
CA GLY A 69 -9.97 10.96 6.95
C GLY A 69 -9.17 11.67 5.86
N GLY A 70 -9.81 12.04 4.75
CA GLY A 70 -9.16 12.63 3.60
C GLY A 70 -8.17 11.66 2.95
N TYR A 71 -6.90 12.03 2.93
CA TYR A 71 -5.83 11.14 2.47
C TYR A 71 -4.90 10.79 3.63
N LEU A 72 -4.35 9.58 3.61
CA LEU A 72 -3.28 9.18 4.51
C LEU A 72 -1.95 9.22 3.73
N ALA A 73 -1.13 10.23 3.97
CA ALA A 73 0.12 10.48 3.26
C ALA A 73 1.34 9.99 4.05
N SER A 74 2.34 9.43 3.38
CA SER A 74 3.66 9.20 3.97
C SER A 74 4.32 10.52 4.37
N GLU A 75 5.02 10.58 5.51
CA GLU A 75 5.76 11.78 5.89
C GLU A 75 6.97 12.03 4.98
N LYS A 76 7.58 10.97 4.45
CA LYS A 76 8.70 11.03 3.50
C LYS A 76 8.21 11.06 2.06
N THR A 77 9.03 11.66 1.19
CA THR A 77 8.83 11.68 -0.26
C THR A 77 9.77 10.69 -0.95
N TYR A 78 9.35 10.20 -2.13
CA TYR A 78 10.06 9.20 -2.92
C TYR A 78 10.04 9.57 -4.39
N GLY A 79 11.17 9.36 -5.09
CA GLY A 79 11.33 9.66 -6.51
C GLY A 79 11.30 8.41 -7.39
N ASN A 80 12.44 7.69 -7.46
CA ASN A 80 12.53 6.40 -8.13
C ASN A 80 12.41 5.29 -7.08
N PHE A 81 11.42 4.42 -7.22
CA PHE A 81 11.15 3.39 -6.23
C PHE A 81 10.30 2.24 -6.79
N GLN A 82 10.29 1.14 -6.06
CA GLN A 82 9.24 0.14 -6.11
C GLN A 82 8.44 0.18 -4.81
N LEU A 83 7.13 0.20 -4.91
CA LEU A 83 6.18 0.09 -3.79
C LEU A 83 5.39 -1.19 -3.95
N GLU A 84 5.46 -2.07 -2.95
CA GLU A 84 4.61 -3.25 -2.86
C GLU A 84 3.65 -3.09 -1.69
N LEU A 85 2.39 -3.44 -1.91
CA LEU A 85 1.37 -3.45 -0.87
C LEU A 85 0.26 -4.46 -1.20
N GLU A 86 -0.52 -4.79 -0.19
CA GLU A 86 -1.79 -5.49 -0.38
C GLU A 86 -2.95 -4.61 0.07
N PHE A 87 -4.05 -4.65 -0.70
CA PHE A 87 -5.29 -3.95 -0.36
C PHE A 87 -6.50 -4.87 -0.46
N LYS A 88 -7.54 -4.54 0.31
CA LYS A 88 -8.83 -5.24 0.30
C LYS A 88 -9.96 -4.21 0.38
N LEU A 89 -10.92 -4.29 -0.55
CA LEU A 89 -12.06 -3.39 -0.66
C LEU A 89 -13.33 -4.06 -0.10
N GLU A 90 -14.22 -3.29 0.51
CA GLU A 90 -15.63 -3.69 0.61
C GLU A 90 -16.33 -3.55 -0.75
N LYS A 91 -17.53 -4.15 -0.86
CA LYS A 91 -18.32 -4.08 -2.08
C LYS A 91 -18.69 -2.64 -2.45
N GLY A 92 -18.46 -2.27 -3.71
CA GLY A 92 -18.78 -0.95 -4.26
C GLY A 92 -17.84 0.17 -3.81
N VAL A 93 -16.74 -0.16 -3.12
CA VAL A 93 -15.82 0.85 -2.58
C VAL A 93 -14.89 1.39 -3.66
N ASN A 94 -14.67 2.71 -3.56
CA ASN A 94 -13.69 3.50 -4.30
C ASN A 94 -12.60 3.99 -3.34
N SER A 95 -11.35 3.96 -3.80
CA SER A 95 -10.17 4.51 -3.14
C SER A 95 -9.05 4.70 -4.18
N GLY A 96 -7.84 5.09 -3.75
CA GLY A 96 -6.68 5.25 -4.63
C GLY A 96 -5.36 5.11 -3.89
N VAL A 97 -4.34 4.68 -4.63
CA VAL A 97 -2.93 4.79 -4.21
C VAL A 97 -2.31 5.97 -4.94
N PHE A 98 -2.01 7.03 -4.19
CA PHE A 98 -1.35 8.22 -4.70
C PHE A 98 0.17 8.07 -4.59
N PHE A 99 0.89 8.56 -5.57
CA PHE A 99 2.36 8.56 -5.57
C PHE A 99 2.91 9.79 -6.28
N ARG A 100 4.17 10.14 -5.98
CA ARG A 100 4.81 11.38 -6.43
C ARG A 100 3.92 12.62 -6.16
N TRP A 101 3.15 12.55 -5.11
CA TRP A 101 2.22 13.59 -4.68
C TRP A 101 3.00 14.74 -4.03
N ALA A 102 3.10 15.87 -4.75
CA ALA A 102 4.00 16.96 -4.40
C ALA A 102 3.41 17.97 -3.40
N ASN A 103 2.09 18.22 -3.45
CA ASN A 103 1.40 19.17 -2.58
C ASN A 103 0.27 18.48 -1.80
N LEU A 104 0.43 18.33 -0.49
CA LEU A 104 -0.55 17.65 0.37
C LEU A 104 -1.94 18.29 0.37
N SER A 105 -2.05 19.57 0.03
CA SER A 105 -3.34 20.29 -0.06
C SER A 105 -4.06 20.05 -1.39
N ASP A 106 -3.36 19.50 -2.41
CA ASP A 106 -3.93 19.26 -3.73
C ASP A 106 -3.45 17.90 -4.28
N PRO A 107 -3.94 16.79 -3.74
CA PRO A 107 -3.55 15.44 -4.15
C PRO A 107 -3.88 15.16 -5.62
N VAL A 108 -5.04 15.61 -6.06
CA VAL A 108 -5.58 15.29 -7.39
C VAL A 108 -4.76 15.92 -8.50
N GLN A 109 -4.34 17.19 -8.35
CA GLN A 109 -3.61 17.91 -9.39
C GLN A 109 -2.09 17.74 -9.30
N THR A 110 -1.57 17.32 -8.16
CA THR A 110 -0.11 17.25 -7.92
C THR A 110 0.42 15.84 -7.64
N GLY A 111 -0.46 14.85 -7.60
CA GLY A 111 -0.14 13.43 -7.47
C GLY A 111 -0.57 12.64 -8.69
N ILE A 112 -0.09 11.41 -8.77
CA ILE A 112 -0.54 10.42 -9.75
C ILE A 112 -1.26 9.32 -8.99
N GLU A 113 -2.44 8.91 -9.46
CA GLU A 113 -3.30 7.96 -8.78
C GLU A 113 -3.38 6.62 -9.52
N ILE A 114 -3.14 5.51 -8.79
CA ILE A 114 -3.63 4.19 -9.20
C ILE A 114 -5.01 4.02 -8.58
N GLN A 115 -6.02 3.89 -9.44
CA GLN A 115 -7.40 3.69 -9.01
C GLN A 115 -7.58 2.35 -8.28
N LEU A 116 -8.26 2.38 -7.15
CA LEU A 116 -8.73 1.21 -6.43
C LEU A 116 -10.26 1.23 -6.40
N LEU A 117 -10.88 0.38 -7.20
CA LEU A 117 -12.34 0.31 -7.34
C LEU A 117 -12.79 -1.15 -7.29
N ASP A 118 -13.94 -1.42 -6.67
CA ASP A 118 -14.60 -2.72 -6.80
C ASP A 118 -15.17 -2.85 -8.23
N SER A 119 -14.30 -3.15 -9.18
CA SER A 119 -14.62 -3.36 -10.59
C SER A 119 -14.39 -4.80 -11.04
N TYR A 120 -14.36 -5.78 -10.11
CA TYR A 120 -14.22 -7.19 -10.44
C TYR A 120 -15.25 -7.63 -11.49
N GLY A 121 -14.80 -8.39 -12.49
CA GLY A 121 -15.66 -8.90 -13.55
C GLY A 121 -15.88 -7.96 -14.74
N VAL A 122 -15.45 -6.70 -14.67
CA VAL A 122 -15.46 -5.79 -15.81
C VAL A 122 -14.53 -6.33 -16.90
N GLN A 123 -15.09 -6.62 -18.09
CA GLN A 123 -14.35 -7.27 -19.19
C GLN A 123 -13.39 -6.30 -19.90
N ASN A 124 -13.83 -5.06 -20.12
CA ASN A 124 -13.05 -4.00 -20.78
C ASN A 124 -12.88 -2.84 -19.79
N PRO A 125 -11.86 -2.90 -18.91
CA PRO A 125 -11.66 -1.88 -17.90
C PRO A 125 -11.28 -0.55 -18.54
N GLY A 126 -11.89 0.53 -18.03
CA GLY A 126 -11.64 1.90 -18.45
C GLY A 126 -10.64 2.63 -17.53
N LYS A 127 -10.46 3.93 -17.80
CA LYS A 127 -9.53 4.81 -17.09
C LYS A 127 -9.94 5.10 -15.62
N HIS A 128 -11.09 4.61 -15.17
CA HIS A 128 -11.61 4.76 -13.82
C HIS A 128 -11.79 3.41 -13.09
N ASP A 129 -11.40 2.30 -13.72
CA ASP A 129 -11.47 0.97 -13.11
C ASP A 129 -10.21 0.64 -12.31
N CYS A 130 -10.28 -0.41 -11.50
CA CYS A 130 -9.20 -0.84 -10.61
C CYS A 130 -7.89 -1.06 -11.38
N GLY A 131 -6.83 -0.40 -10.91
CA GLY A 131 -5.48 -0.49 -11.51
C GLY A 131 -5.21 0.53 -12.61
N ALA A 132 -6.19 1.33 -13.04
CA ALA A 132 -5.97 2.43 -13.99
C ALA A 132 -5.03 3.50 -13.39
N ILE A 133 -4.24 4.16 -14.25
CA ILE A 133 -3.77 5.51 -13.91
C ILE A 133 -4.94 6.44 -14.15
N TYR A 134 -5.54 6.89 -13.05
CA TYR A 134 -6.85 7.53 -13.05
C TYR A 134 -6.97 8.62 -14.12
N ASP A 135 -8.04 8.53 -14.92
CA ASP A 135 -8.40 9.46 -16.00
C ASP A 135 -7.36 9.56 -17.15
N CYS A 136 -6.25 8.81 -17.09
CA CYS A 136 -5.15 8.90 -18.04
C CYS A 136 -4.92 7.63 -18.86
N LEU A 137 -4.88 6.46 -18.22
CA LEU A 137 -4.56 5.21 -18.88
C LEU A 137 -5.31 4.04 -18.26
N GLU A 138 -6.10 3.35 -19.05
CA GLU A 138 -6.78 2.11 -18.68
C GLU A 138 -5.80 0.95 -18.49
N PRO A 139 -6.09 0.01 -17.58
CA PRO A 139 -5.31 -1.21 -17.46
C PRO A 139 -5.57 -2.11 -18.67
N LYS A 140 -4.53 -2.83 -19.12
CA LYS A 140 -4.62 -3.76 -20.26
C LYS A 140 -5.66 -4.87 -20.07
N LYS A 141 -5.92 -5.23 -18.81
CA LYS A 141 -6.94 -6.19 -18.39
C LYS A 141 -7.35 -5.92 -16.95
N ASN A 142 -8.53 -6.36 -16.58
CA ASN A 142 -8.96 -6.37 -15.19
C ASN A 142 -8.34 -7.57 -14.47
N ALA A 143 -7.39 -7.28 -13.57
CA ALA A 143 -6.73 -8.26 -12.72
C ALA A 143 -7.19 -8.18 -11.26
N CYS A 144 -8.25 -7.38 -10.97
CA CYS A 144 -8.80 -7.21 -9.63
C CYS A 144 -9.52 -8.47 -9.17
N LYS A 145 -9.40 -8.82 -7.90
CA LYS A 145 -10.15 -9.89 -7.25
C LYS A 145 -11.49 -9.36 -6.72
N PRO A 146 -12.46 -10.25 -6.42
CA PRO A 146 -13.73 -9.86 -5.82
C PRO A 146 -13.55 -9.02 -4.54
N ALA A 147 -14.53 -8.16 -4.25
CA ALA A 147 -14.62 -7.47 -2.97
C ALA A 147 -14.50 -8.45 -1.79
N GLY A 148 -13.80 -8.05 -0.74
CA GLY A 148 -13.47 -8.90 0.42
C GLY A 148 -12.21 -9.75 0.26
N GLU A 149 -11.62 -9.84 -0.92
CA GLU A 149 -10.35 -10.54 -1.15
C GLU A 149 -9.15 -9.59 -1.17
N TRP A 150 -7.98 -10.12 -0.77
CA TRP A 150 -6.72 -9.37 -0.80
C TRP A 150 -6.14 -9.33 -2.21
N ASN A 151 -5.92 -8.13 -2.72
CA ASN A 151 -5.19 -7.85 -3.95
C ASN A 151 -3.75 -7.46 -3.62
N LYS A 152 -2.80 -7.88 -4.44
CA LYS A 152 -1.39 -7.51 -4.33
C LYS A 152 -1.03 -6.53 -5.46
N LEU A 153 -0.53 -5.35 -5.09
CA LEU A 153 -0.08 -4.30 -6.00
C LEU A 153 1.44 -4.17 -5.93
N LEU A 154 2.10 -4.09 -7.09
CA LEU A 154 3.48 -3.65 -7.23
C LEU A 154 3.53 -2.47 -8.20
N LEU A 155 3.91 -1.30 -7.69
CA LEU A 155 4.18 -0.09 -8.46
C LEU A 155 5.69 0.07 -8.64
N THR A 156 6.14 0.29 -9.87
CA THR A 156 7.52 0.69 -10.17
C THR A 156 7.52 2.08 -10.81
N CYS A 157 8.21 3.02 -10.17
CA CYS A 157 8.49 4.36 -10.67
C CYS A 157 9.99 4.49 -10.93
N LYS A 158 10.38 4.67 -12.18
CA LYS A 158 11.79 4.91 -12.55
C LYS A 158 11.85 5.98 -13.62
N ASN A 159 12.43 7.14 -13.29
CA ASN A 159 12.45 8.33 -14.16
C ASN A 159 11.02 8.69 -14.64
N ASN A 160 10.78 8.63 -15.94
CA ASN A 160 9.50 8.88 -16.60
C ASN A 160 8.62 7.62 -16.75
N MET A 161 9.11 6.43 -16.34
CA MET A 161 8.38 5.16 -16.49
C MET A 161 7.60 4.81 -15.24
N ILE A 162 6.33 4.44 -15.43
CA ILE A 162 5.42 3.90 -14.43
C ILE A 162 4.98 2.51 -14.89
N LEU A 163 5.19 1.52 -14.04
CA LEU A 163 4.72 0.15 -14.25
C LEU A 163 3.84 -0.26 -13.09
N VAL A 164 2.69 -0.85 -13.38
CA VAL A 164 1.80 -1.41 -12.35
C VAL A 164 1.55 -2.88 -12.62
N ASP A 165 1.84 -3.70 -11.61
CA ASP A 165 1.47 -5.11 -11.57
C ASP A 165 0.37 -5.29 -10.51
N LEU A 166 -0.73 -5.91 -10.90
CA LEU A 166 -1.82 -6.26 -10.00
C LEU A 166 -2.02 -7.78 -10.02
N ASN A 167 -1.91 -8.41 -8.85
CA ASN A 167 -2.04 -9.86 -8.68
C ASN A 167 -1.08 -10.68 -9.58
N GLY A 168 0.13 -10.17 -9.82
CA GLY A 168 1.15 -10.81 -10.65
C GLY A 168 1.06 -10.48 -12.15
N GLU A 169 0.06 -9.71 -12.56
CA GLU A 169 -0.17 -9.34 -13.96
C GLU A 169 0.26 -7.90 -14.23
N ARG A 170 1.13 -7.67 -15.23
CA ARG A 170 1.51 -6.35 -15.68
C ARG A 170 0.36 -5.69 -16.44
N ILE A 171 -0.36 -4.77 -15.75
CA ILE A 171 -1.55 -4.10 -16.30
C ILE A 171 -1.27 -2.73 -16.87
N ILE A 172 -0.25 -2.01 -16.38
CA ILE A 172 0.15 -0.67 -16.86
C ILE A 172 1.63 -0.68 -17.25
N VAL A 173 1.90 -0.06 -18.40
CA VAL A 173 3.22 0.42 -18.84
C VAL A 173 3.03 1.83 -19.38
N MET A 174 3.40 2.84 -18.61
CA MET A 174 3.20 4.24 -18.92
C MET A 174 4.54 4.99 -18.98
N ASN A 175 4.75 5.74 -20.08
CA ASN A 175 5.81 6.72 -20.15
C ASN A 175 5.20 8.12 -20.03
N LEU A 176 5.49 8.83 -18.93
CA LEU A 176 4.93 10.15 -18.63
C LEU A 176 5.22 11.19 -19.71
N ASP A 177 6.33 11.06 -20.45
CA ASP A 177 6.72 11.99 -21.51
C ASP A 177 5.76 11.98 -22.71
N ARG A 178 4.89 10.98 -22.81
CA ARG A 178 3.84 10.93 -23.82
C ARG A 178 2.63 11.83 -23.52
N TRP A 179 2.44 12.22 -22.25
CA TRP A 179 1.38 13.15 -21.83
C TRP A 179 1.93 14.58 -21.86
N THR A 180 1.94 15.17 -23.06
CA THR A 180 2.60 16.45 -23.38
C THR A 180 1.72 17.66 -23.21
N THR A 181 0.42 17.49 -23.01
CA THR A 181 -0.58 18.58 -23.00
C THR A 181 -1.47 18.41 -21.78
N SER A 182 -1.75 19.53 -21.06
CA SER A 182 -2.76 19.55 -19.99
C SER A 182 -4.15 19.20 -20.55
N HIS A 183 -4.98 18.59 -19.71
CA HIS A 183 -6.36 18.20 -20.04
C HIS A 183 -6.51 17.25 -21.23
N LYS A 184 -5.41 16.61 -21.69
CA LYS A 184 -5.45 15.74 -22.87
C LYS A 184 -4.55 14.52 -22.71
N ASN A 185 -5.08 13.35 -23.06
CA ASN A 185 -4.36 12.09 -23.15
C ASN A 185 -3.72 11.92 -24.54
N PRO A 186 -2.70 11.07 -24.68
CA PRO A 186 -2.04 10.79 -25.97
C PRO A 186 -2.99 10.24 -27.05
N ASP A 187 -4.07 9.59 -26.65
CA ASP A 187 -5.12 9.06 -27.54
C ASP A 187 -6.13 10.13 -28.01
N GLY A 188 -5.93 11.40 -27.55
CA GLY A 188 -6.78 12.52 -27.89
C GLY A 188 -7.97 12.73 -26.94
N THR A 189 -8.26 11.79 -26.05
CA THR A 189 -9.33 11.94 -25.03
C THR A 189 -8.95 12.99 -24.00
N LYS A 190 -9.97 13.54 -23.31
CA LYS A 190 -9.77 14.53 -22.26
C LYS A 190 -9.37 13.85 -20.95
N ASN A 191 -8.60 14.56 -20.11
CA ASN A 191 -8.39 14.28 -18.70
C ASN A 191 -8.56 15.56 -17.88
N LYS A 192 -8.66 15.42 -16.55
CA LYS A 192 -8.93 16.56 -15.64
C LYS A 192 -7.69 17.31 -15.15
N PHE A 193 -6.48 16.91 -15.56
CA PHE A 193 -5.23 17.41 -14.99
C PHE A 193 -4.76 18.70 -15.64
N ASN A 194 -4.51 19.73 -14.81
CA ASN A 194 -4.06 21.07 -15.23
C ASN A 194 -2.61 21.07 -15.73
N THR A 195 -1.81 20.10 -15.31
CA THR A 195 -0.40 19.96 -15.68
C THR A 195 -0.22 18.72 -16.56
N ALA A 196 0.49 18.88 -17.67
CA ALA A 196 0.90 17.75 -18.49
C ALA A 196 1.79 16.80 -17.66
N TYR A 197 1.58 15.48 -17.74
CA TYR A 197 2.32 14.55 -16.87
C TYR A 197 3.82 14.53 -17.12
N LYS A 198 4.30 14.91 -18.33
CA LYS A 198 5.72 15.11 -18.59
C LYS A 198 6.35 16.18 -17.69
N ASP A 199 5.56 17.16 -17.25
CA ASP A 199 5.99 18.31 -16.45
C ASP A 199 5.71 18.12 -14.94
N MET A 200 5.02 17.04 -14.55
CA MET A 200 4.74 16.72 -13.15
C MET A 200 6.02 16.41 -12.38
N PRO A 201 6.10 16.75 -11.07
CA PRO A 201 7.22 16.38 -10.20
C PRO A 201 7.52 14.87 -10.25
N ARG A 202 8.81 14.52 -10.24
CA ARG A 202 9.25 13.12 -10.22
C ARG A 202 9.48 12.58 -8.80
N SER A 203 9.19 13.38 -7.76
CA SER A 203 9.26 12.99 -6.36
C SER A 203 8.07 13.56 -5.60
N GLY A 204 7.60 12.84 -4.60
CA GLY A 204 6.49 13.25 -3.75
C GLY A 204 6.09 12.16 -2.76
N HIS A 205 5.02 12.43 -2.02
CA HIS A 205 4.47 11.51 -1.03
C HIS A 205 3.80 10.29 -1.69
N ILE A 206 3.72 9.20 -0.93
CA ILE A 206 2.82 8.07 -1.19
C ILE A 206 1.61 8.27 -0.30
N GLY A 207 0.41 7.95 -0.78
CA GLY A 207 -0.79 8.10 0.02
C GLY A 207 -1.94 7.19 -0.38
N PHE A 208 -2.92 7.12 0.51
CA PHE A 208 -4.16 6.37 0.33
C PHE A 208 -5.36 7.32 0.46
N GLN A 209 -6.40 7.10 -0.35
CA GLN A 209 -7.56 7.96 -0.39
C GLN A 209 -8.70 7.41 0.50
N ASP A 210 -9.32 8.28 1.30
CA ASP A 210 -10.68 8.09 1.84
C ASP A 210 -11.70 8.64 0.85
N HIS A 211 -12.47 7.77 0.22
CA HIS A 211 -13.56 8.14 -0.69
C HIS A 211 -14.93 7.68 -0.13
N GLY A 212 -15.04 7.57 1.20
CA GLY A 212 -16.30 7.24 1.88
C GLY A 212 -16.63 5.75 1.97
N GLY A 213 -15.69 4.87 1.65
CA GLY A 213 -15.84 3.42 1.77
C GLY A 213 -14.73 2.77 2.58
N LYS A 214 -14.99 1.60 3.16
CA LYS A 214 -14.00 0.90 3.98
C LYS A 214 -13.02 0.10 3.12
N ILE A 215 -11.74 0.36 3.31
CA ILE A 215 -10.63 -0.31 2.64
C ILE A 215 -9.53 -0.62 3.66
N TRP A 216 -8.81 -1.71 3.45
CA TRP A 216 -7.68 -2.15 4.27
C TRP A 216 -6.42 -2.23 3.44
N PHE A 217 -5.27 -1.85 4.06
CA PHE A 217 -3.93 -1.95 3.48
C PHE A 217 -3.00 -2.70 4.44
N ARG A 218 -2.12 -3.54 3.91
CA ARG A 218 -1.08 -4.23 4.68
C ARG A 218 0.16 -4.53 3.84
N ASN A 219 1.21 -5.07 4.48
CA ASN A 219 2.45 -5.48 3.81
C ASN A 219 3.06 -4.37 2.95
N ILE A 220 2.92 -3.11 3.41
CA ILE A 220 3.34 -1.92 2.68
C ILE A 220 4.85 -1.78 2.82
N ARG A 221 5.58 -1.99 1.72
CA ARG A 221 7.04 -1.89 1.69
C ARG A 221 7.53 -1.18 0.43
N ILE A 222 8.66 -0.53 0.55
CA ILE A 222 9.28 0.25 -0.51
C ILE A 222 10.75 -0.14 -0.70
N ARG A 223 11.22 -0.03 -1.93
CA ARG A 223 12.64 -0.08 -2.28
C ARG A 223 12.96 1.10 -3.20
N GLU A 224 13.91 1.94 -2.81
CA GLU A 224 14.43 3.01 -3.65
C GLU A 224 15.33 2.44 -4.76
N LEU A 225 15.29 3.05 -5.97
CA LEU A 225 15.97 2.57 -7.18
C LEU A 225 17.08 3.52 -7.61
#